data_47198c5858898c346702d1b838acaca3
#
_entry.id   47198c5858898c346702d1b838acaca3
#
_cell.length_a   1.000
_cell.length_b   1.000
_cell.length_c   1.000
_cell.angle_alpha   90.00
_cell.angle_beta   90.00
_cell.angle_gamma   90.00
#
_symmetry.space_group_name_H-M   'P 1'
#
loop_
_entity.id
_entity.type
_entity.pdbx_description
1 polymer ?
#
loop_
_entity_poly.entity_id
_entity_poly.type
_entity_poly.pdbx_seq_one_letter_code
_entity_poly.pdbx_strand_id
1 'polypeptide(L)'
;LLRSNTAFLDKVGDEMQGEKSPGDNVVTTLDYGLQATAYDALGYYKGAVVVLEPATGKILAMVSKPDFDPNTIAEDWDSLTADDNTDAALLNRATQGLYPPGSTFKILTTLEYIQEHEDYENYSYTCTGSYTVGNHTIHCYGNKSHGTQNLRQAFANSCNAFYASLGMELDVDQFGQLCDRMLFNASLPTDLQASKSSFVLKKSDGSSAIMATSIGQGQTLVTPFHMALLVSAINNDGVLMKPYVLDRVESSDGTLVEQYEPEEYGTLMTTDEAEILKDYMGY
;
A
#
# COMPACT_ATOMS: atom_id res chain seq x y z
N LEU A 1 -3.35 -25.44 -15.64
CA LEU A 1 -4.73 -25.73 -15.20
C LEU A 1 -5.25 -27.13 -15.58
N LEU A 2 -4.39 -28.11 -15.77
CA LEU A 2 -4.71 -29.53 -15.98
C LEU A 2 -3.81 -30.36 -15.07
N ARG A 3 -4.04 -30.32 -13.75
CA ARG A 3 -3.17 -31.00 -12.79
C ARG A 3 -3.73 -32.29 -12.17
N SER A 4 -4.97 -32.68 -12.49
CA SER A 4 -5.47 -34.00 -12.09
C SER A 4 -5.81 -34.86 -13.31
N ASN A 5 -5.43 -36.16 -13.28
CA ASN A 5 -5.79 -37.13 -14.32
C ASN A 5 -7.30 -37.33 -14.41
N THR A 6 -8.05 -37.16 -13.34
CA THR A 6 -9.51 -37.22 -13.30
C THR A 6 -10.16 -36.11 -14.11
N ALA A 7 -9.73 -34.83 -13.87
CA ALA A 7 -10.26 -33.70 -14.63
C ALA A 7 -9.98 -33.78 -16.12
N PHE A 8 -8.91 -34.46 -16.54
CA PHE A 8 -8.61 -34.72 -17.95
C PHE A 8 -9.59 -35.77 -18.56
N LEU A 9 -9.86 -36.84 -17.82
CA LEU A 9 -10.74 -37.92 -18.28
C LEU A 9 -12.19 -37.44 -18.35
N ASP A 10 -12.63 -36.65 -17.37
CA ASP A 10 -13.98 -36.05 -17.36
C ASP A 10 -14.14 -35.08 -18.54
N LYS A 11 -13.16 -34.26 -18.81
CA LYS A 11 -13.16 -33.32 -19.95
C LYS A 11 -13.22 -34.04 -21.30
N VAL A 12 -12.49 -35.14 -21.44
CA VAL A 12 -12.55 -35.98 -22.65
C VAL A 12 -13.92 -36.66 -22.76
N GLY A 13 -14.52 -37.06 -21.64
CA GLY A 13 -15.86 -37.62 -21.58
C GLY A 13 -16.94 -36.63 -22.04
N ASP A 14 -16.87 -35.40 -21.54
CA ASP A 14 -17.79 -34.32 -21.86
C ASP A 14 -17.66 -33.87 -23.34
N GLU A 15 -16.43 -33.74 -23.84
CA GLU A 15 -16.18 -33.45 -25.26
C GLU A 15 -16.73 -34.54 -26.19
N MET A 16 -16.67 -35.83 -25.79
CA MET A 16 -17.23 -36.92 -26.54
C MET A 16 -18.77 -36.92 -26.56
N GLN A 17 -19.39 -36.31 -25.54
CA GLN A 17 -20.86 -36.18 -25.43
C GLN A 17 -21.35 -34.83 -25.96
N GLY A 18 -20.47 -33.95 -26.42
CA GLY A 18 -20.80 -32.62 -26.94
C GLY A 18 -21.25 -31.65 -25.82
N GLU A 19 -21.00 -31.98 -24.56
CA GLU A 19 -21.27 -31.10 -23.40
C GLU A 19 -20.06 -30.27 -23.08
N LYS A 20 -20.27 -28.99 -22.70
CA LYS A 20 -19.21 -28.16 -22.16
C LYS A 20 -18.89 -28.62 -20.74
N SER A 21 -17.66 -29.09 -20.51
CA SER A 21 -17.19 -29.37 -19.17
C SER A 21 -17.34 -28.11 -18.31
N PRO A 22 -18.02 -28.17 -17.15
CA PRO A 22 -18.05 -27.05 -16.22
C PRO A 22 -16.62 -26.77 -15.73
N GLY A 23 -16.26 -25.49 -15.66
CA GLY A 23 -14.99 -25.09 -15.08
C GLY A 23 -14.94 -25.28 -13.56
N ASP A 24 -13.75 -25.23 -12.98
CA ASP A 24 -13.59 -25.26 -11.55
C ASP A 24 -14.10 -23.97 -10.91
N ASN A 25 -14.56 -24.07 -9.66
CA ASN A 25 -14.96 -22.92 -8.84
C ASN A 25 -13.73 -22.30 -8.20
N VAL A 26 -13.59 -20.99 -8.34
CA VAL A 26 -12.54 -20.21 -7.68
C VAL A 26 -13.15 -19.50 -6.48
N VAL A 27 -12.68 -19.85 -5.28
CA VAL A 27 -13.06 -19.18 -4.03
C VAL A 27 -11.98 -18.17 -3.68
N THR A 28 -12.41 -16.94 -3.42
CA THR A 28 -11.49 -15.84 -3.10
C THR A 28 -11.50 -15.52 -1.60
N THR A 29 -10.49 -14.79 -1.15
CA THR A 29 -10.41 -14.26 0.23
C THR A 29 -11.30 -13.04 0.45
N LEU A 30 -11.91 -12.51 -0.63
CA LEU A 30 -12.72 -11.30 -0.57
C LEU A 30 -13.97 -11.52 0.30
N ASP A 31 -14.16 -10.63 1.27
CA ASP A 31 -15.39 -10.52 2.05
C ASP A 31 -16.35 -9.57 1.31
N TYR A 32 -17.49 -10.09 0.88
CA TYR A 32 -18.48 -9.31 0.14
C TYR A 32 -19.00 -8.11 0.93
N GLY A 33 -19.22 -8.27 2.24
CA GLY A 33 -19.70 -7.18 3.10
C GLY A 33 -18.70 -6.05 3.23
N LEU A 34 -17.43 -6.39 3.43
CA LEU A 34 -16.33 -5.41 3.44
C LEU A 34 -16.14 -4.75 2.08
N GLN A 35 -16.18 -5.52 0.99
CA GLN A 35 -16.04 -5.01 -0.38
C GLN A 35 -17.15 -4.00 -0.70
N ALA A 36 -18.41 -4.35 -0.41
CA ALA A 36 -19.55 -3.46 -0.63
C ALA A 36 -19.47 -2.19 0.25
N THR A 37 -19.14 -2.35 1.53
CA THR A 37 -18.97 -1.22 2.45
C THR A 37 -17.86 -0.27 1.98
N ALA A 38 -16.71 -0.80 1.56
CA ALA A 38 -15.59 -0.01 1.05
C ALA A 38 -15.97 0.72 -0.25
N TYR A 39 -16.72 0.05 -1.12
CA TYR A 39 -17.22 0.63 -2.37
C TYR A 39 -18.16 1.80 -2.10
N ASP A 40 -19.14 1.62 -1.20
CA ASP A 40 -20.10 2.65 -0.84
C ASP A 40 -19.43 3.82 -0.10
N ALA A 41 -18.46 3.55 0.76
CA ALA A 41 -17.72 4.58 1.50
C ALA A 41 -16.91 5.52 0.59
N LEU A 42 -16.39 5.03 -0.54
CA LEU A 42 -15.77 5.89 -1.55
C LEU A 42 -16.76 6.85 -2.23
N GLY A 43 -18.07 6.50 -2.27
CA GLY A 43 -19.09 7.33 -2.89
C GLY A 43 -18.74 7.69 -4.33
N TYR A 44 -18.70 9.00 -4.63
CA TYR A 44 -18.38 9.54 -5.97
C TYR A 44 -16.90 9.93 -6.14
N TYR A 45 -16.06 9.69 -5.12
CA TYR A 45 -14.65 10.03 -5.22
C TYR A 45 -13.88 9.04 -6.09
N LYS A 46 -12.93 9.55 -6.88
CA LYS A 46 -11.93 8.73 -7.55
C LYS A 46 -10.89 8.30 -6.51
N GLY A 47 -10.66 7.01 -6.40
CA GLY A 47 -9.74 6.51 -5.38
C GLY A 47 -9.70 4.99 -5.28
N ALA A 48 -9.09 4.50 -4.21
CA ALA A 48 -9.01 3.09 -3.91
C ALA A 48 -9.16 2.82 -2.41
N VAL A 49 -9.65 1.65 -2.07
CA VAL A 49 -9.62 1.08 -0.72
C VAL A 49 -8.99 -0.30 -0.78
N VAL A 50 -8.10 -0.59 0.16
CA VAL A 50 -7.49 -1.91 0.33
C VAL A 50 -7.67 -2.34 1.78
N VAL A 51 -8.18 -3.55 2.00
CA VAL A 51 -8.33 -4.16 3.31
C VAL A 51 -7.59 -5.49 3.32
N LEU A 52 -6.63 -5.61 4.23
CA LEU A 52 -5.80 -6.79 4.41
C LEU A 52 -6.01 -7.40 5.80
N GLU A 53 -5.85 -8.71 5.91
CA GLU A 53 -5.69 -9.40 7.18
C GLU A 53 -4.19 -9.54 7.47
N PRO A 54 -3.62 -8.82 8.45
CA PRO A 54 -2.17 -8.74 8.64
C PRO A 54 -1.51 -10.09 8.93
N ALA A 55 -2.17 -10.94 9.72
CA ALA A 55 -1.63 -12.22 10.15
C ALA A 55 -1.54 -13.29 9.05
N THR A 56 -2.30 -13.13 7.96
CA THR A 56 -2.37 -14.14 6.89
C THR A 56 -1.95 -13.60 5.53
N GLY A 57 -2.07 -12.29 5.31
CA GLY A 57 -1.91 -11.66 3.98
C GLY A 57 -3.17 -11.72 3.11
N LYS A 58 -4.29 -12.23 3.62
CA LYS A 58 -5.56 -12.25 2.86
C LYS A 58 -5.98 -10.84 2.45
N ILE A 59 -6.30 -10.68 1.17
CA ILE A 59 -6.94 -9.47 0.66
C ILE A 59 -8.45 -9.64 0.89
N LEU A 60 -9.00 -8.90 1.87
CA LEU A 60 -10.41 -9.00 2.25
C LEU A 60 -11.30 -8.05 1.42
N ALA A 61 -10.75 -6.91 0.99
CA ALA A 61 -11.41 -6.01 0.05
C ALA A 61 -10.38 -5.24 -0.77
N MET A 62 -10.71 -5.00 -2.04
CA MET A 62 -9.93 -4.14 -2.93
C MET A 62 -10.89 -3.41 -3.88
N VAL A 63 -10.99 -2.10 -3.72
CA VAL A 63 -11.87 -1.23 -4.49
C VAL A 63 -11.05 -0.22 -5.25
N SER A 64 -11.42 0.00 -6.52
CA SER A 64 -10.89 1.05 -7.39
C SER A 64 -12.05 1.78 -8.06
N LYS A 65 -12.12 3.10 -7.94
CA LYS A 65 -13.13 3.94 -8.58
C LYS A 65 -12.50 5.09 -9.38
N PRO A 66 -13.12 5.48 -10.54
CA PRO A 66 -14.25 4.83 -11.20
C PRO A 66 -13.92 3.40 -11.64
N ASP A 67 -14.94 2.59 -11.75
CA ASP A 67 -14.90 1.22 -12.26
C ASP A 67 -15.71 1.10 -13.57
N PHE A 68 -15.83 -0.12 -14.06
CA PHE A 68 -16.60 -0.46 -15.25
C PHE A 68 -17.46 -1.69 -14.98
N ASP A 69 -18.56 -1.84 -15.70
CA ASP A 69 -19.35 -3.06 -15.66
C ASP A 69 -18.73 -4.12 -16.59
N PRO A 70 -18.25 -5.25 -16.06
CA PRO A 70 -17.68 -6.32 -16.89
C PRO A 70 -18.70 -6.97 -17.84
N ASN A 71 -20.01 -6.83 -17.58
CA ASN A 71 -21.06 -7.37 -18.44
C ASN A 71 -21.27 -6.53 -19.70
N THR A 72 -20.98 -5.23 -19.67
CA THR A 72 -21.12 -4.30 -20.80
C THR A 72 -19.79 -3.86 -21.39
N ILE A 73 -18.67 -4.39 -20.93
CA ILE A 73 -17.32 -3.94 -21.32
C ILE A 73 -17.10 -3.94 -22.84
N ALA A 74 -17.69 -4.88 -23.56
CA ALA A 74 -17.57 -4.95 -25.03
C ALA A 74 -18.29 -3.80 -25.73
N GLU A 75 -19.42 -3.35 -25.17
CA GLU A 75 -20.21 -2.23 -25.68
C GLU A 75 -19.56 -0.89 -25.32
N ASP A 76 -18.96 -0.81 -24.11
CA ASP A 76 -18.36 0.40 -23.56
C ASP A 76 -16.88 0.59 -23.95
N TRP A 77 -16.29 -0.39 -24.66
CA TRP A 77 -14.85 -0.43 -24.92
C TRP A 77 -14.29 0.84 -25.55
N ASP A 78 -14.95 1.37 -26.57
CA ASP A 78 -14.49 2.58 -27.28
C ASP A 78 -14.50 3.80 -26.35
N SER A 79 -15.50 3.90 -25.45
CA SER A 79 -15.57 4.98 -24.47
C SER A 79 -14.57 4.81 -23.34
N LEU A 80 -14.31 3.57 -22.90
CA LEU A 80 -13.34 3.25 -21.83
C LEU A 80 -11.90 3.50 -22.27
N THR A 81 -11.62 3.35 -23.58
CA THR A 81 -10.28 3.50 -24.17
C THR A 81 -10.06 4.80 -24.93
N ALA A 82 -11.05 5.69 -24.98
CA ALA A 82 -10.95 6.97 -25.65
C ALA A 82 -9.82 7.85 -25.05
N ASP A 83 -9.07 8.56 -25.90
CA ASP A 83 -7.95 9.41 -25.48
C ASP A 83 -8.36 10.56 -24.52
N ASP A 84 -9.61 11.01 -24.60
CA ASP A 84 -10.19 12.05 -23.74
C ASP A 84 -10.84 11.47 -22.47
N ASN A 85 -10.81 10.16 -22.27
CA ASN A 85 -11.34 9.51 -21.06
C ASN A 85 -10.44 9.81 -19.85
N THR A 86 -10.83 10.82 -19.08
CA THR A 86 -10.13 11.21 -17.84
C THR A 86 -10.49 10.33 -16.64
N ASP A 87 -11.44 9.42 -16.78
CA ASP A 87 -11.88 8.55 -15.69
C ASP A 87 -10.93 7.39 -15.47
N ALA A 88 -10.29 6.90 -16.55
CA ALA A 88 -9.36 5.78 -16.50
C ALA A 88 -9.90 4.60 -15.66
N ALA A 89 -11.15 4.18 -15.96
CA ALA A 89 -11.84 3.13 -15.21
C ALA A 89 -11.14 1.77 -15.30
N LEU A 90 -10.38 1.53 -16.38
CA LEU A 90 -9.57 0.32 -16.56
C LEU A 90 -8.32 0.28 -15.65
N LEU A 91 -7.93 1.42 -15.06
CA LEU A 91 -6.80 1.47 -14.14
C LEU A 91 -7.21 0.97 -12.76
N ASN A 92 -6.61 -0.12 -12.30
CA ASN A 92 -6.73 -0.51 -10.90
C ASN A 92 -5.92 0.46 -10.02
N ARG A 93 -6.59 1.47 -9.45
CA ARG A 93 -5.95 2.50 -8.62
C ARG A 93 -5.33 1.95 -7.36
N ALA A 94 -5.82 0.82 -6.84
CA ALA A 94 -5.27 0.20 -5.65
C ALA A 94 -3.84 -0.29 -5.89
N THR A 95 -3.61 -1.00 -6.99
CA THR A 95 -2.34 -1.67 -7.28
C THR A 95 -1.47 -0.93 -8.29
N GLN A 96 -2.06 -0.12 -9.19
CA GLN A 96 -1.36 0.50 -10.30
C GLN A 96 -1.29 2.03 -10.21
N GLY A 97 -2.21 2.67 -9.46
CA GLY A 97 -2.19 4.12 -9.26
C GLY A 97 -0.99 4.53 -8.39
N LEU A 98 -0.20 5.48 -8.89
CA LEU A 98 0.97 6.02 -8.19
C LEU A 98 0.67 7.44 -7.69
N TYR A 99 0.73 7.64 -6.39
CA TYR A 99 0.36 8.89 -5.73
C TYR A 99 1.46 9.36 -4.78
N PRO A 100 1.66 10.69 -4.60
CA PRO A 100 2.45 11.18 -3.49
C PRO A 100 1.85 10.71 -2.16
N PRO A 101 2.61 10.05 -1.29
CA PRO A 101 2.08 9.48 -0.05
C PRO A 101 1.63 10.55 0.97
N GLY A 102 2.17 11.76 0.88
CA GLY A 102 1.90 12.80 1.87
C GLY A 102 2.23 12.33 3.28
N SER A 103 1.45 12.74 4.26
CA SER A 103 1.74 12.48 5.68
C SER A 103 1.78 11.00 6.07
N THR A 104 1.29 10.08 5.25
CA THR A 104 1.46 8.64 5.53
C THR A 104 2.92 8.20 5.42
N PHE A 105 3.74 8.92 4.65
CA PHE A 105 5.17 8.65 4.53
C PHE A 105 5.96 8.97 5.81
N LYS A 106 5.40 9.77 6.71
CA LYS A 106 6.01 10.06 8.02
C LYS A 106 6.24 8.80 8.87
N ILE A 107 5.52 7.72 8.57
CA ILE A 107 5.80 6.40 9.15
C ILE A 107 7.25 5.99 8.86
N LEU A 108 7.68 6.08 7.60
CA LEU A 108 9.03 5.71 7.20
C LEU A 108 10.09 6.72 7.68
N THR A 109 9.76 8.01 7.65
CA THR A 109 10.65 9.06 8.20
C THR A 109 10.87 8.86 9.71
N THR A 110 9.82 8.44 10.43
CA THR A 110 9.91 8.11 11.86
C THR A 110 10.76 6.87 12.08
N LEU A 111 10.52 5.82 11.29
CA LEU A 111 11.26 4.56 11.40
C LEU A 111 12.76 4.76 11.16
N GLU A 112 13.13 5.51 10.12
CA GLU A 112 14.54 5.82 9.86
C GLU A 112 15.17 6.56 11.02
N TYR A 113 14.49 7.59 11.53
CA TYR A 113 15.01 8.36 12.66
C TYR A 113 15.23 7.49 13.91
N ILE A 114 14.32 6.56 14.20
CA ILE A 114 14.44 5.61 15.31
C ILE A 114 15.64 4.68 15.10
N GLN A 115 15.88 4.23 13.86
CA GLN A 115 17.01 3.35 13.54
C GLN A 115 18.37 4.06 13.63
N GLU A 116 18.42 5.36 13.30
CA GLU A 116 19.66 6.14 13.36
C GLU A 116 19.99 6.66 14.77
N HIS A 117 19.00 6.80 15.66
CA HIS A 117 19.14 7.51 16.93
C HIS A 117 18.60 6.72 18.11
N GLU A 118 19.46 6.11 18.93
CA GLU A 118 19.08 5.40 20.14
C GLU A 118 18.31 6.28 21.15
N ASP A 119 18.55 7.59 21.12
CA ASP A 119 17.93 8.59 21.99
C ASP A 119 16.79 9.37 21.33
N TYR A 120 16.14 8.77 20.31
CA TYR A 120 15.07 9.38 19.50
C TYR A 120 13.92 10.00 20.34
N GLU A 121 13.67 9.51 21.54
CA GLU A 121 12.66 10.05 22.45
C GLU A 121 13.01 11.45 22.96
N ASN A 122 14.29 11.82 23.01
CA ASN A 122 14.77 13.10 23.47
C ASN A 122 14.65 14.20 22.41
N TYR A 123 14.41 13.83 21.14
CA TYR A 123 14.24 14.83 20.09
C TYR A 123 13.00 15.67 20.32
N SER A 124 13.16 16.97 20.29
CA SER A 124 12.06 17.93 20.41
C SER A 124 12.27 19.11 19.48
N TYR A 125 11.18 19.64 18.96
CA TYR A 125 11.17 20.80 18.07
C TYR A 125 10.01 21.73 18.42
N THR A 126 10.27 23.06 18.42
CA THR A 126 9.23 24.05 18.64
C THR A 126 8.68 24.53 17.30
N CYS A 127 7.51 24.02 16.94
CA CYS A 127 6.82 24.37 15.70
C CYS A 127 6.08 25.71 15.84
N THR A 128 6.46 26.68 15.03
CA THR A 128 5.80 27.98 14.91
C THR A 128 4.89 28.09 13.68
N GLY A 129 4.59 26.95 13.02
CA GLY A 129 3.75 26.88 11.81
C GLY A 129 4.54 26.60 10.53
N SER A 130 5.87 26.73 10.56
CA SER A 130 6.74 26.43 9.42
C SER A 130 8.15 26.08 9.84
N TYR A 131 8.93 25.53 8.89
CA TYR A 131 10.37 25.29 8.99
C TYR A 131 11.05 25.77 7.72
N THR A 132 12.16 26.52 7.86
CA THR A 132 12.85 27.15 6.73
C THR A 132 14.34 26.81 6.74
N VAL A 133 14.85 26.40 5.57
CA VAL A 133 16.28 26.25 5.30
C VAL A 133 16.62 27.01 4.01
N GLY A 134 17.49 27.98 4.11
CA GLY A 134 17.81 28.87 2.99
C GLY A 134 16.54 29.59 2.49
N ASN A 135 16.20 29.38 1.22
CA ASN A 135 15.05 30.01 0.58
C ASN A 135 13.80 29.08 0.53
N HIS A 136 13.88 27.91 1.15
CA HIS A 136 12.82 26.91 1.11
C HIS A 136 12.11 26.81 2.45
N THR A 137 10.78 26.88 2.42
CA THR A 137 9.94 26.83 3.62
C THR A 137 8.88 25.73 3.46
N ILE A 138 8.79 24.87 4.45
CA ILE A 138 7.69 23.90 4.61
C ILE A 138 6.72 24.46 5.64
N HIS A 139 5.44 24.53 5.28
CA HIS A 139 4.38 25.00 6.15
C HIS A 139 3.56 23.85 6.72
N CYS A 140 3.12 23.97 7.95
CA CYS A 140 2.05 23.16 8.49
C CYS A 140 0.71 23.51 7.83
N TYR A 141 -0.23 22.57 7.83
CA TYR A 141 -1.57 22.81 7.28
C TYR A 141 -2.21 24.02 7.95
N GLY A 142 -2.69 24.97 7.14
CA GLY A 142 -3.26 26.22 7.63
C GLY A 142 -2.29 27.11 8.42
N ASN A 143 -0.95 26.90 8.29
CA ASN A 143 0.09 27.60 9.05
C ASN A 143 -0.06 27.42 10.58
N LYS A 144 -0.68 26.34 11.03
CA LYS A 144 -0.93 26.06 12.45
C LYS A 144 0.39 25.86 13.19
N SER A 145 0.60 26.65 14.25
CA SER A 145 1.67 26.42 15.22
C SER A 145 1.28 25.30 16.18
N HIS A 146 2.18 24.33 16.37
CA HIS A 146 1.93 23.20 17.27
C HIS A 146 2.70 23.31 18.61
N GLY A 147 3.55 24.34 18.77
CA GLY A 147 4.41 24.49 19.94
C GLY A 147 5.52 23.45 20.01
N THR A 148 6.07 23.27 21.21
CA THR A 148 7.13 22.28 21.43
C THR A 148 6.54 20.89 21.50
N GLN A 149 7.08 19.97 20.68
CA GLN A 149 6.62 18.59 20.55
C GLN A 149 7.82 17.63 20.54
N ASN A 150 7.63 16.44 21.07
CA ASN A 150 8.49 15.29 20.82
C ASN A 150 8.03 14.53 19.57
N LEU A 151 8.74 13.47 19.21
CA LEU A 151 8.48 12.67 18.00
C LEU A 151 7.04 12.10 17.98
N ARG A 152 6.58 11.51 19.09
CA ARG A 152 5.22 10.94 19.23
C ARG A 152 4.13 12.01 19.03
N GLN A 153 4.27 13.15 19.68
CA GLN A 153 3.30 14.25 19.56
C GLN A 153 3.28 14.83 18.14
N ALA A 154 4.45 14.96 17.50
CA ALA A 154 4.56 15.45 16.14
C ALA A 154 3.98 14.48 15.11
N PHE A 155 4.10 13.17 15.34
CA PHE A 155 3.47 12.14 14.54
C PHE A 155 1.93 12.28 14.61
N ALA A 156 1.37 12.29 15.82
CA ALA A 156 -0.07 12.42 16.04
C ALA A 156 -0.67 13.72 15.47
N ASN A 157 0.06 14.85 15.62
CA ASN A 157 -0.33 16.14 15.04
C ASN A 157 -0.03 16.26 13.54
N SER A 158 0.64 15.27 12.96
CA SER A 158 1.11 15.32 11.56
C SER A 158 1.87 16.62 11.23
N CYS A 159 2.76 17.06 12.13
CA CYS A 159 3.43 18.34 12.06
C CYS A 159 4.47 18.39 10.94
N ASN A 160 4.18 19.11 9.85
CA ASN A 160 5.12 19.20 8.72
C ASN A 160 6.44 19.90 9.09
N ALA A 161 6.39 20.97 9.89
CA ALA A 161 7.59 21.70 10.29
C ALA A 161 8.53 20.82 11.13
N PHE A 162 7.97 19.99 12.03
CA PHE A 162 8.74 19.00 12.78
C PHE A 162 9.42 17.99 11.86
N TYR A 163 8.65 17.37 10.93
CA TYR A 163 9.19 16.35 10.05
C TYR A 163 10.15 16.89 9.00
N ALA A 164 9.98 18.15 8.57
CA ALA A 164 10.97 18.82 7.74
C ALA A 164 12.29 19.08 8.50
N SER A 165 12.21 19.44 9.79
CA SER A 165 13.38 19.56 10.67
C SER A 165 14.05 18.22 10.92
N LEU A 166 13.26 17.19 11.26
CA LEU A 166 13.73 15.82 11.49
C LEU A 166 14.46 15.26 10.27
N GLY A 167 13.90 15.48 9.08
CA GLY A 167 14.49 15.00 7.82
C GLY A 167 15.86 15.60 7.51
N MET A 168 16.19 16.77 8.06
CA MET A 168 17.51 17.37 7.90
C MET A 168 18.58 16.73 8.81
N GLU A 169 18.16 15.93 9.80
CA GLU A 169 19.05 15.16 10.68
C GLU A 169 19.34 13.76 10.14
N LEU A 170 18.51 13.25 9.17
CA LEU A 170 18.64 11.92 8.62
C LEU A 170 19.82 11.75 7.66
N ASP A 171 20.44 10.57 7.68
CA ASP A 171 21.33 10.15 6.60
C ASP A 171 20.48 9.71 5.38
N VAL A 172 20.56 10.50 4.32
CA VAL A 172 19.76 10.27 3.10
C VAL A 172 20.07 8.93 2.44
N ASP A 173 21.31 8.45 2.53
CA ASP A 173 21.71 7.17 1.93
C ASP A 173 21.14 6.00 2.74
N GLN A 174 21.11 6.09 4.08
CA GLN A 174 20.45 5.11 4.95
C GLN A 174 18.94 5.11 4.75
N PHE A 175 18.34 6.31 4.65
CA PHE A 175 16.91 6.43 4.35
C PHE A 175 16.55 5.78 3.01
N GLY A 176 17.40 5.92 1.99
CA GLY A 176 17.25 5.19 0.73
C GLY A 176 17.28 3.68 0.92
N GLN A 177 18.21 3.16 1.72
CA GLN A 177 18.30 1.73 2.03
C GLN A 177 17.10 1.22 2.82
N LEU A 178 16.58 2.01 3.78
CA LEU A 178 15.33 1.69 4.44
C LEU A 178 14.19 1.56 3.43
N CYS A 179 14.02 2.57 2.55
CA CYS A 179 12.96 2.53 1.54
C CYS A 179 13.09 1.31 0.60
N ASP A 180 14.31 0.92 0.22
CA ASP A 180 14.53 -0.30 -0.57
C ASP A 180 14.13 -1.57 0.23
N ARG A 181 14.45 -1.67 1.52
CA ARG A 181 13.97 -2.76 2.40
C ARG A 181 12.45 -2.75 2.55
N MET A 182 11.82 -1.58 2.52
CA MET A 182 10.37 -1.38 2.53
C MET A 182 9.73 -1.56 1.16
N LEU A 183 10.43 -2.17 0.19
CA LEU A 183 9.96 -2.53 -1.15
C LEU A 183 9.70 -1.36 -2.10
N PHE A 184 10.20 -0.16 -1.81
CA PHE A 184 10.26 0.88 -2.85
C PHE A 184 11.24 0.46 -3.94
N ASN A 185 11.01 0.94 -5.17
CA ASN A 185 11.81 0.61 -6.36
C ASN A 185 11.80 -0.88 -6.76
N ALA A 186 11.10 -1.73 -6.02
CA ALA A 186 11.01 -3.17 -6.25
C ALA A 186 9.59 -3.60 -6.66
N SER A 187 9.47 -4.84 -7.16
CA SER A 187 8.17 -5.47 -7.37
C SER A 187 7.60 -5.94 -6.03
N LEU A 188 6.32 -5.69 -5.79
CA LEU A 188 5.65 -6.22 -4.60
C LEU A 188 5.47 -7.74 -4.69
N PRO A 189 5.46 -8.46 -3.55
CA PRO A 189 5.35 -9.93 -3.51
C PRO A 189 3.91 -10.39 -3.75
N THR A 190 3.37 -10.15 -4.93
CA THR A 190 1.99 -10.45 -5.30
C THR A 190 1.91 -10.92 -6.75
N ASP A 191 0.93 -11.78 -7.06
CA ASP A 191 0.59 -12.18 -8.42
C ASP A 191 -0.31 -11.15 -9.13
N LEU A 192 -0.80 -10.14 -8.40
CA LEU A 192 -1.56 -9.04 -8.98
C LEU A 192 -0.64 -8.12 -9.80
N GLN A 193 -1.17 -7.59 -10.89
CA GLN A 193 -0.46 -6.55 -11.63
C GLN A 193 -0.37 -5.28 -10.76
N ALA A 194 0.84 -4.92 -10.35
CA ALA A 194 1.10 -3.79 -9.49
C ALA A 194 2.23 -2.90 -10.03
N SER A 195 2.06 -1.59 -9.90
CA SER A 195 3.13 -0.63 -10.20
C SER A 195 4.16 -0.60 -9.07
N LYS A 196 5.42 -0.37 -9.43
CA LYS A 196 6.48 -0.17 -8.46
C LYS A 196 6.37 1.22 -7.85
N SER A 197 6.28 1.29 -6.55
CA SER A 197 6.44 2.56 -5.81
C SER A 197 7.88 3.05 -5.95
N SER A 198 8.10 4.36 -5.92
CA SER A 198 9.43 4.93 -6.15
C SER A 198 9.89 5.82 -5.00
N PHE A 199 11.14 5.64 -4.59
CA PHE A 199 11.88 6.56 -3.75
C PHE A 199 13.18 6.90 -4.48
N VAL A 200 13.41 8.19 -4.74
CA VAL A 200 14.51 8.63 -5.61
C VAL A 200 15.38 9.74 -4.99
N LEU A 201 15.14 10.08 -3.71
CA LEU A 201 15.90 11.12 -3.01
C LEU A 201 17.39 10.76 -2.93
N LYS A 202 18.23 11.75 -3.24
CA LYS A 202 19.70 11.68 -3.13
C LYS A 202 20.21 12.86 -2.30
N LYS A 203 21.32 12.67 -1.64
CA LYS A 203 21.98 13.73 -0.87
C LYS A 203 22.32 14.98 -1.71
N SER A 204 22.58 14.79 -3.02
CA SER A 204 22.83 15.88 -3.97
C SER A 204 21.61 16.75 -4.30
N ASP A 205 20.39 16.30 -3.97
CA ASP A 205 19.15 17.02 -4.34
C ASP A 205 18.89 18.23 -3.40
N GLY A 206 19.64 18.30 -2.30
CA GLY A 206 19.67 19.45 -1.40
C GLY A 206 18.49 19.49 -0.42
N SER A 207 18.55 20.48 0.49
CA SER A 207 17.63 20.60 1.63
C SER A 207 16.15 20.67 1.25
N SER A 208 15.80 21.32 0.15
CA SER A 208 14.42 21.43 -0.31
C SER A 208 13.81 20.06 -0.60
N ALA A 209 14.55 19.21 -1.31
CA ALA A 209 14.10 17.85 -1.64
C ALA A 209 14.03 16.96 -0.39
N ILE A 210 15.02 17.06 0.49
CA ILE A 210 15.03 16.32 1.75
C ILE A 210 13.80 16.68 2.60
N MET A 211 13.55 17.96 2.85
CA MET A 211 12.41 18.43 3.64
C MET A 211 11.06 17.98 3.01
N ALA A 212 10.93 18.12 1.68
CA ALA A 212 9.71 17.73 0.98
C ALA A 212 9.47 16.22 1.07
N THR A 213 10.51 15.40 0.85
CA THR A 213 10.41 13.94 0.92
C THR A 213 10.07 13.47 2.32
N SER A 214 10.65 14.07 3.36
CA SER A 214 10.39 13.70 4.77
C SER A 214 8.94 13.89 5.21
N ILE A 215 8.15 14.68 4.48
CA ILE A 215 6.70 14.83 4.69
C ILE A 215 5.86 14.12 3.61
N GLY A 216 6.49 13.26 2.81
CA GLY A 216 5.84 12.49 1.75
C GLY A 216 5.42 13.29 0.52
N GLN A 217 6.06 14.43 0.30
CA GLN A 217 5.94 15.26 -0.89
C GLN A 217 7.16 15.02 -1.80
N GLY A 218 7.31 15.80 -2.85
CA GLY A 218 8.42 15.66 -3.80
C GLY A 218 8.18 14.59 -4.85
N GLN A 219 9.19 13.77 -5.13
CA GLN A 219 9.15 12.77 -6.23
C GLN A 219 8.82 11.35 -5.76
N THR A 220 8.61 11.14 -4.48
CA THR A 220 8.20 9.83 -3.94
C THR A 220 6.77 9.52 -4.35
N LEU A 221 6.56 8.34 -4.94
CA LEU A 221 5.26 7.86 -5.37
C LEU A 221 5.01 6.46 -4.80
N VAL A 222 3.78 6.21 -4.40
CA VAL A 222 3.37 4.94 -3.79
C VAL A 222 2.00 4.51 -4.28
N THR A 223 1.76 3.20 -4.38
CA THR A 223 0.43 2.67 -4.59
C THR A 223 -0.32 2.53 -3.26
N PRO A 224 -1.65 2.69 -3.21
CA PRO A 224 -2.44 2.40 -2.01
C PRO A 224 -2.21 0.99 -1.47
N PHE A 225 -2.05 0.02 -2.36
CA PHE A 225 -1.75 -1.36 -2.00
C PHE A 225 -0.42 -1.51 -1.27
N HIS A 226 0.63 -0.83 -1.75
CA HIS A 226 1.94 -0.86 -1.06
C HIS A 226 1.85 -0.24 0.34
N MET A 227 1.17 0.90 0.50
CA MET A 227 0.96 1.49 1.83
C MET A 227 0.18 0.55 2.76
N ALA A 228 -0.83 -0.16 2.24
CA ALA A 228 -1.57 -1.16 3.01
C ALA A 228 -0.66 -2.32 3.46
N LEU A 229 0.27 -2.78 2.61
CA LEU A 229 1.26 -3.81 2.98
C LEU A 229 2.20 -3.34 4.09
N LEU A 230 2.67 -2.09 4.05
CA LEU A 230 3.53 -1.53 5.10
C LEU A 230 2.79 -1.46 6.44
N VAL A 231 1.55 -0.95 6.44
CA VAL A 231 0.71 -0.89 7.65
C VAL A 231 0.36 -2.31 8.15
N SER A 232 0.15 -3.25 7.24
CA SER A 232 -0.06 -4.67 7.58
C SER A 232 1.15 -5.26 8.30
N ALA A 233 2.37 -5.02 7.79
CA ALA A 233 3.59 -5.48 8.45
C ALA A 233 3.77 -4.86 9.85
N ILE A 234 3.51 -3.56 10.01
CA ILE A 234 3.52 -2.90 11.33
C ILE A 234 2.56 -3.59 12.29
N ASN A 235 1.34 -3.90 11.83
CA ASN A 235 0.33 -4.51 12.69
C ASN A 235 0.57 -6.02 12.96
N ASN A 236 1.48 -6.64 12.19
CA ASN A 236 1.93 -8.02 12.33
C ASN A 236 3.38 -8.11 12.84
N ASP A 237 3.71 -7.27 13.83
CA ASP A 237 4.97 -7.26 14.58
C ASP A 237 6.23 -7.15 13.69
N GLY A 238 6.10 -6.44 12.59
CA GLY A 238 7.17 -6.18 11.61
C GLY A 238 7.26 -7.20 10.46
N VAL A 239 6.45 -8.25 10.49
CA VAL A 239 6.45 -9.32 9.49
C VAL A 239 5.45 -9.06 8.39
N LEU A 240 5.89 -9.00 7.15
CA LEU A 240 5.04 -8.95 5.98
C LEU A 240 4.65 -10.36 5.53
N MET A 241 3.35 -10.61 5.45
CA MET A 241 2.82 -11.80 4.79
C MET A 241 2.65 -11.54 3.29
N LYS A 242 2.85 -12.55 2.43
CA LYS A 242 2.54 -12.43 1.01
C LYS A 242 1.04 -12.20 0.82
N PRO A 243 0.64 -11.10 0.16
CA PRO A 243 -0.77 -10.84 -0.07
C PRO A 243 -1.33 -11.77 -1.14
N TYR A 244 -2.50 -12.34 -0.91
CA TYR A 244 -3.18 -13.22 -1.85
C TYR A 244 -4.70 -13.01 -1.86
N VAL A 245 -5.32 -13.34 -3.00
CA VAL A 245 -6.76 -13.21 -3.23
C VAL A 245 -7.43 -14.55 -3.51
N LEU A 246 -6.66 -15.57 -3.90
CA LEU A 246 -7.17 -16.93 -4.13
C LEU A 246 -7.10 -17.72 -2.83
N ASP A 247 -8.25 -18.12 -2.28
CA ASP A 247 -8.31 -18.96 -1.09
C ASP A 247 -8.20 -20.45 -1.49
N ARG A 248 -9.01 -20.89 -2.44
CA ARG A 248 -8.97 -22.27 -2.94
C ARG A 248 -9.63 -22.42 -4.29
N VAL A 249 -9.37 -23.55 -4.93
CA VAL A 249 -10.03 -24.00 -6.15
C VAL A 249 -10.76 -25.30 -5.85
N GLU A 250 -12.02 -25.39 -6.23
CA GLU A 250 -12.88 -26.56 -6.09
C GLU A 250 -13.37 -27.01 -7.48
N SER A 251 -13.44 -28.31 -7.71
CA SER A 251 -14.10 -28.84 -8.89
C SER A 251 -15.61 -28.56 -8.86
N SER A 252 -16.28 -28.79 -9.97
CA SER A 252 -17.75 -28.55 -10.09
C SER A 252 -18.59 -29.33 -9.09
N ASP A 253 -18.10 -30.46 -8.58
CA ASP A 253 -18.75 -31.29 -7.56
C ASP A 253 -18.37 -30.87 -6.10
N GLY A 254 -17.55 -29.84 -5.93
CA GLY A 254 -17.10 -29.34 -4.63
C GLY A 254 -15.87 -30.02 -4.05
N THR A 255 -15.20 -30.90 -4.83
CA THR A 255 -13.94 -31.51 -4.38
C THR A 255 -12.82 -30.49 -4.41
N LEU A 256 -12.05 -30.39 -3.33
CA LEU A 256 -10.89 -29.49 -3.24
C LEU A 256 -9.81 -29.88 -4.25
N VAL A 257 -9.46 -28.96 -5.14
CA VAL A 257 -8.41 -29.12 -6.17
C VAL A 257 -7.10 -28.49 -5.71
N GLU A 258 -7.15 -27.27 -5.14
CA GLU A 258 -5.99 -26.53 -4.67
C GLU A 258 -6.40 -25.65 -3.48
N GLN A 259 -5.53 -25.54 -2.49
CA GLN A 259 -5.68 -24.65 -1.31
C GLN A 259 -4.48 -23.73 -1.24
N TYR A 260 -4.71 -22.45 -1.01
CA TYR A 260 -3.66 -21.46 -0.78
C TYR A 260 -3.54 -21.20 0.72
N GLU A 261 -2.33 -21.30 1.24
CA GLU A 261 -2.04 -21.10 2.65
C GLU A 261 -1.27 -19.78 2.86
N PRO A 262 -1.42 -19.15 4.04
CA PRO A 262 -0.61 -17.99 4.38
C PRO A 262 0.89 -18.26 4.26
N GLU A 263 1.61 -17.35 3.61
CA GLU A 263 3.06 -17.45 3.43
C GLU A 263 3.72 -16.15 3.91
N GLU A 264 4.73 -16.28 4.73
CA GLU A 264 5.55 -15.15 5.15
C GLU A 264 6.45 -14.70 3.98
N TYR A 265 6.44 -13.40 3.70
CA TYR A 265 7.39 -12.81 2.77
C TYR A 265 8.74 -12.53 3.46
N GLY A 266 8.68 -11.93 4.65
CA GLY A 266 9.86 -11.61 5.46
C GLY A 266 9.63 -10.47 6.45
N THR A 267 10.64 -10.24 7.27
CA THR A 267 10.63 -9.17 8.28
C THR A 267 11.08 -7.85 7.65
N LEU A 268 10.24 -6.83 7.72
CA LEU A 268 10.54 -5.48 7.23
C LEU A 268 11.15 -4.60 8.32
N MET A 269 10.76 -4.80 9.58
CA MET A 269 11.24 -4.06 10.75
C MET A 269 11.18 -4.99 11.97
N THR A 270 11.87 -4.61 13.04
CA THR A 270 11.82 -5.37 14.30
C THR A 270 10.46 -5.24 14.99
N THR A 271 10.16 -6.18 15.90
CA THR A 271 8.93 -6.11 16.71
C THR A 271 8.87 -4.82 17.55
N ASP A 272 9.98 -4.41 18.15
CA ASP A 272 10.05 -3.19 18.95
C ASP A 272 9.74 -1.94 18.11
N GLU A 273 10.28 -1.84 16.90
CA GLU A 273 9.99 -0.77 15.95
C GLU A 273 8.51 -0.75 15.54
N ALA A 274 7.95 -1.92 15.25
CA ALA A 274 6.54 -2.07 14.92
C ALA A 274 5.64 -1.64 16.10
N GLU A 275 5.99 -1.99 17.34
CA GLU A 275 5.26 -1.59 18.54
C GLU A 275 5.30 -0.07 18.77
N ILE A 276 6.45 0.56 18.57
CA ILE A 276 6.58 2.03 18.64
C ILE A 276 5.68 2.69 17.60
N LEU A 277 5.71 2.22 16.35
CA LEU A 277 4.86 2.78 15.29
C LEU A 277 3.38 2.56 15.57
N LYS A 278 2.97 1.38 16.07
CA LYS A 278 1.58 1.10 16.49
C LYS A 278 1.13 2.06 17.58
N ASP A 279 1.97 2.29 18.60
CA ASP A 279 1.67 3.25 19.68
C ASP A 279 1.48 4.67 19.14
N TYR A 280 2.36 5.11 18.22
CA TYR A 280 2.26 6.45 17.63
C TYR A 280 1.03 6.61 16.74
N MET A 281 0.65 5.57 16.01
CA MET A 281 -0.54 5.56 15.14
C MET A 281 -1.85 5.52 15.93
N GLY A 282 -1.83 5.01 17.16
CA GLY A 282 -2.99 4.92 18.06
C GLY A 282 -3.20 6.14 18.96
N TYR A 283 -2.31 7.14 18.92
CA TYR A 283 -2.29 8.30 19.83
C TYR A 283 -3.27 9.43 19.45
#